data_7230800925ebb75cb6b0f5749e6b36a6
#
_entry.id   7230800925ebb75cb6b0f5749e6b36a6
#
_cell.length_a   1.000
_cell.length_b   1.000
_cell.length_c   1.000
_cell.angle_alpha   90.00
_cell.angle_beta   90.00
_cell.angle_gamma   90.00
#
_symmetry.space_group_name_H-M   'P 1'
#
loop_
_entity.id
_entity.type
_entity.pdbx_description
1 polymer ?
#
loop_
_entity_poly.entity_id
_entity_poly.type
_entity_poly.pdbx_seq_one_letter_code
_entity_poly.pdbx_strand_id
1 'polypeptide(L)'
;MRGMPHRLAFIDETSTNTKLTRLRGRAPKGERLPGAAPFGHWHTQTFIAALRCHGLTAPWLIEGALDRDAFDVYIATQLAPTLQAGDVVILDNLKVHSSAKAAAALKARGAWFLFLPAYSPDLNPIEMAFAKLKAHLRAARARTYDALWRAVGDICGLFQPRECWNFLKHAGYASD
;
A
#
# COMPACT_ATOMS: atom_id res chain seq x y z
N MET A 1 11.35 -6.65 17.96
CA MET A 1 10.32 -6.66 16.92
C MET A 1 10.03 -8.04 16.36
N ARG A 2 10.99 -8.93 16.18
CA ARG A 2 10.77 -10.31 15.67
C ARG A 2 9.75 -11.15 16.45
N GLY A 3 9.48 -10.82 17.71
CA GLY A 3 8.53 -11.57 18.56
C GLY A 3 7.08 -11.08 18.56
N MET A 4 6.76 -9.97 17.86
CA MET A 4 5.41 -9.37 17.89
C MET A 4 4.96 -8.82 16.53
N PRO A 5 4.97 -9.62 15.46
CA PRO A 5 4.60 -9.15 14.12
C PRO A 5 3.14 -8.65 14.04
N HIS A 6 2.27 -9.11 14.94
CA HIS A 6 0.89 -8.65 15.03
C HIS A 6 0.74 -7.17 15.47
N ARG A 7 1.78 -6.59 16.06
CA ARG A 7 1.80 -5.17 16.45
C ARG A 7 2.38 -4.24 15.39
N LEU A 8 2.88 -4.79 14.28
CA LEU A 8 3.51 -4.00 13.23
C LEU A 8 2.47 -3.61 12.17
N ALA A 9 2.49 -2.35 11.77
CA ALA A 9 1.72 -1.80 10.67
C ALA A 9 2.68 -1.08 9.72
N PHE A 10 2.91 -1.64 8.54
CA PHE A 10 3.77 -1.03 7.52
C PHE A 10 2.92 -0.16 6.62
N ILE A 11 3.17 1.13 6.57
CA ILE A 11 2.45 2.05 5.68
C ILE A 11 3.36 2.55 4.56
N ASP A 12 2.76 2.75 3.42
CA ASP A 12 3.40 3.35 2.26
C ASP A 12 2.33 3.80 1.28
N GLU A 13 2.72 4.59 0.27
CA GLU A 13 1.85 4.99 -0.82
C GLU A 13 2.37 4.50 -2.17
N THR A 14 1.44 4.34 -3.09
CA THR A 14 1.76 3.98 -4.46
C THR A 14 0.85 4.66 -5.45
N SER A 15 1.41 5.12 -6.57
CA SER A 15 0.60 5.70 -7.63
C SER A 15 -0.22 4.63 -8.36
N THR A 16 -1.47 4.95 -8.59
CA THR A 16 -2.40 4.17 -9.42
C THR A 16 -3.02 5.07 -10.47
N ASN A 17 -3.46 4.51 -11.59
CA ASN A 17 -4.18 5.26 -12.62
C ASN A 17 -5.02 4.32 -13.48
N THR A 18 -5.92 4.92 -14.26
CA THR A 18 -6.79 4.19 -15.17
C THR A 18 -6.10 3.69 -16.45
N LYS A 19 -4.81 4.01 -16.62
CA LYS A 19 -3.97 3.56 -17.75
C LYS A 19 -3.31 2.20 -17.50
N LEU A 20 -3.41 1.65 -16.30
CA LEU A 20 -2.79 0.38 -15.96
C LEU A 20 -3.24 -0.72 -16.92
N THR A 21 -2.28 -1.33 -17.63
CA THR A 21 -2.49 -2.44 -18.56
C THR A 21 -1.49 -3.55 -18.27
N ARG A 22 -1.78 -4.75 -18.75
CA ARG A 22 -0.82 -5.84 -18.71
C ARG A 22 0.44 -5.46 -19.47
N LEU A 23 1.60 -5.60 -18.84
CA LEU A 23 2.90 -5.27 -19.43
C LEU A 23 3.46 -6.39 -20.31
N ARG A 24 2.94 -7.62 -20.13
CA ARG A 24 3.41 -8.82 -20.80
C ARG A 24 2.24 -9.73 -21.14
N GLY A 25 2.39 -10.50 -22.21
CA GLY A 25 1.46 -11.57 -22.61
C GLY A 25 2.23 -12.70 -23.28
N ARG A 26 1.52 -13.73 -23.73
CA ARG A 26 2.09 -14.87 -24.46
C ARG A 26 1.42 -14.95 -25.83
N ALA A 27 2.20 -15.21 -26.85
CA ALA A 27 1.77 -15.55 -28.20
C ALA A 27 2.52 -16.80 -28.67
N PRO A 28 2.05 -17.53 -29.67
CA PRO A 28 2.81 -18.57 -30.34
C PRO A 28 4.19 -18.05 -30.82
N LYS A 29 5.18 -18.94 -30.84
CA LYS A 29 6.53 -18.59 -31.29
C LYS A 29 6.47 -18.03 -32.71
N GLY A 30 7.03 -16.82 -32.88
CA GLY A 30 7.06 -16.14 -34.19
C GLY A 30 5.86 -15.20 -34.44
N GLU A 31 4.85 -15.18 -33.56
CA GLU A 31 3.71 -14.28 -33.69
C GLU A 31 3.86 -13.04 -32.80
N ARG A 32 3.42 -11.89 -33.33
CA ARG A 32 3.36 -10.63 -32.57
C ARG A 32 2.13 -10.65 -31.67
N LEU A 33 2.31 -10.38 -30.38
CA LEU A 33 1.19 -10.17 -29.47
C LEU A 33 0.64 -8.74 -29.63
N PRO A 34 -0.53 -8.54 -30.25
CA PRO A 34 -1.15 -7.22 -30.30
C PRO A 34 -1.66 -6.83 -28.92
N GLY A 35 -1.48 -5.57 -28.53
CA GLY A 35 -1.97 -5.02 -27.28
C GLY A 35 -2.42 -3.58 -27.48
N ALA A 36 -3.56 -3.22 -26.93
CA ALA A 36 -4.05 -1.85 -26.91
C ALA A 36 -3.72 -1.20 -25.57
N ALA A 37 -3.02 -0.08 -25.58
CA ALA A 37 -2.87 0.79 -24.42
C ALA A 37 -3.98 1.86 -24.47
N PRO A 38 -4.62 2.18 -23.33
CA PRO A 38 -5.60 3.28 -23.28
C PRO A 38 -4.93 4.59 -23.67
N PHE A 39 -5.64 5.40 -24.42
CA PHE A 39 -5.20 6.73 -24.87
C PHE A 39 -6.07 7.81 -24.18
N GLY A 40 -5.49 8.97 -23.83
CA GLY A 40 -6.22 10.09 -23.23
C GLY A 40 -5.50 10.76 -22.07
N HIS A 41 -6.17 11.71 -21.42
CA HIS A 41 -5.69 12.36 -20.19
C HIS A 41 -5.95 11.45 -18.99
N TRP A 42 -4.94 11.36 -18.10
CA TRP A 42 -4.95 10.48 -16.95
C TRP A 42 -4.76 11.30 -15.69
N HIS A 43 -5.64 11.11 -14.74
CA HIS A 43 -5.43 11.64 -13.40
C HIS A 43 -4.63 10.61 -12.59
N THR A 44 -3.51 11.05 -12.05
CA THR A 44 -2.74 10.26 -11.10
C THR A 44 -3.50 10.23 -9.78
N GLN A 45 -3.63 9.04 -9.23
CA GLN A 45 -4.21 8.81 -7.92
C GLN A 45 -3.17 8.14 -7.05
N THR A 46 -3.19 8.46 -5.79
CA THR A 46 -2.33 7.84 -4.81
C THR A 46 -3.16 6.90 -3.95
N PHE A 47 -2.75 5.64 -3.92
CA PHE A 47 -3.27 4.64 -3.00
C PHE A 47 -2.32 4.55 -1.81
N ILE A 48 -2.86 4.70 -0.59
CA ILE A 48 -2.15 4.50 0.65
C ILE A 48 -2.88 3.45 1.49
N ALA A 49 -2.13 2.59 2.17
CA ALA A 49 -2.68 1.55 3.04
C ALA A 49 -1.66 1.14 4.10
N ALA A 50 -2.10 0.34 5.05
CA ALA A 50 -1.24 -0.32 6.02
C ALA A 50 -1.25 -1.84 5.80
N LEU A 51 -0.07 -2.45 5.68
CA LEU A 51 0.10 -3.90 5.70
C LEU A 51 0.28 -4.37 7.14
N ARG A 52 -0.57 -5.29 7.56
CA ARG A 52 -0.45 -6.02 8.83
C ARG A 52 -0.29 -7.51 8.56
N CYS A 53 0.05 -8.28 9.57
CA CYS A 53 0.25 -9.73 9.44
C CYS A 53 -1.02 -10.50 9.01
N HIS A 54 -2.19 -9.88 9.04
CA HIS A 54 -3.48 -10.49 8.72
C HIS A 54 -4.17 -9.88 7.49
N GLY A 55 -3.64 -8.81 6.89
CA GLY A 55 -4.27 -8.18 5.72
C GLY A 55 -3.77 -6.77 5.48
N LEU A 56 -4.33 -6.13 4.45
CA LEU A 56 -4.28 -4.69 4.25
C LEU A 56 -5.37 -4.02 5.08
N THR A 57 -5.00 -2.97 5.80
CA THR A 57 -5.91 -2.17 6.63
C THR A 57 -5.83 -0.70 6.25
N ALA A 58 -6.84 0.08 6.60
CA ALA A 58 -6.91 1.51 6.34
C ALA A 58 -6.60 1.88 4.86
N PRO A 59 -7.19 1.20 3.85
CA PRO A 59 -6.97 1.57 2.46
C PRO A 59 -7.62 2.92 2.16
N TRP A 60 -6.89 3.80 1.47
CA TRP A 60 -7.40 5.08 1.04
C TRP A 60 -6.88 5.43 -0.36
N LEU A 61 -7.74 5.97 -1.19
CA LEU A 61 -7.41 6.41 -2.54
C LEU A 61 -7.70 7.91 -2.63
N ILE A 62 -6.68 8.68 -2.97
CA ILE A 62 -6.78 10.13 -3.11
C ILE A 62 -6.44 10.56 -4.53
N GLU A 63 -7.06 11.63 -4.98
CA GLU A 63 -6.72 12.26 -6.26
C GLU A 63 -5.44 13.08 -6.10
N GLY A 64 -4.50 12.91 -7.03
CA GLY A 64 -3.20 13.58 -6.99
C GLY A 64 -2.15 12.89 -6.14
N ALA A 65 -1.10 13.63 -5.80
CA ALA A 65 0.01 13.16 -4.96
C ALA A 65 -0.34 13.33 -3.48
N LEU A 66 0.22 12.45 -2.65
CA LEU A 66 0.14 12.58 -1.20
C LEU A 66 0.99 13.77 -0.75
N ASP A 67 0.37 14.74 -0.11
CA ASP A 67 1.05 15.82 0.61
C ASP A 67 0.96 15.62 2.13
N ARG A 68 1.56 16.55 2.89
CA ARG A 68 1.58 16.44 4.36
C ARG A 68 0.18 16.54 4.97
N ASP A 69 -0.68 17.39 4.45
CA ASP A 69 -2.02 17.59 5.01
C ASP A 69 -2.90 16.36 4.74
N ALA A 70 -2.82 15.78 3.54
CA ALA A 70 -3.48 14.52 3.22
C ALA A 70 -2.92 13.36 4.07
N PHE A 71 -1.60 13.32 4.31
CA PHE A 71 -1.00 12.32 5.20
C PHE A 71 -1.53 12.47 6.65
N ASP A 72 -1.62 13.69 7.18
CA ASP A 72 -2.18 13.94 8.51
C ASP A 72 -3.64 13.46 8.62
N VAL A 73 -4.45 13.77 7.60
CA VAL A 73 -5.84 13.31 7.53
C VAL A 73 -5.90 11.80 7.47
N TYR A 74 -5.09 11.14 6.63
CA TYR A 74 -5.02 9.69 6.52
C TYR A 74 -4.70 9.05 7.88
N ILE A 75 -3.64 9.52 8.54
CA ILE A 75 -3.24 8.99 9.84
C ILE A 75 -4.35 9.14 10.87
N ALA A 76 -4.95 10.33 10.97
CA ALA A 76 -5.95 10.62 11.99
C ALA A 76 -7.28 9.88 11.76
N THR A 77 -7.73 9.79 10.49
CA THR A 77 -9.09 9.33 10.17
C THR A 77 -9.17 7.89 9.68
N GLN A 78 -8.12 7.38 9.04
CA GLN A 78 -8.12 6.04 8.46
C GLN A 78 -7.27 5.06 9.28
N LEU A 79 -6.02 5.41 9.57
CA LEU A 79 -5.09 4.49 10.22
C LEU A 79 -5.28 4.42 11.74
N ALA A 80 -5.25 5.56 12.46
CA ALA A 80 -5.29 5.59 13.90
C ALA A 80 -6.51 4.85 14.51
N PRO A 81 -7.72 4.88 13.90
CA PRO A 81 -8.86 4.09 14.39
C PRO A 81 -8.64 2.58 14.38
N THR A 82 -7.73 2.08 13.53
CA THR A 82 -7.43 0.64 13.40
C THR A 82 -6.33 0.16 14.36
N LEU A 83 -5.65 1.09 15.04
CA LEU A 83 -4.50 0.79 15.89
C LEU A 83 -4.91 0.55 17.34
N GLN A 84 -4.10 -0.24 18.02
CA GLN A 84 -4.18 -0.54 19.45
C GLN A 84 -2.93 -0.04 20.18
N ALA A 85 -3.05 0.13 21.49
CA ALA A 85 -1.91 0.52 22.32
C ALA A 85 -0.76 -0.50 22.20
N GLY A 86 0.42 0.02 21.91
CA GLY A 86 1.63 -0.76 21.66
C GLY A 86 1.85 -1.14 20.19
N ASP A 87 1.01 -0.67 19.27
CA ASP A 87 1.25 -0.83 17.82
C ASP A 87 2.36 0.10 17.34
N VAL A 88 3.16 -0.40 16.40
CA VAL A 88 4.27 0.34 15.78
C VAL A 88 3.95 0.54 14.32
N VAL A 89 3.87 1.79 13.89
CA VAL A 89 3.67 2.17 12.49
C VAL A 89 5.04 2.37 11.85
N ILE A 90 5.37 1.54 10.87
CA ILE A 90 6.65 1.53 10.18
C ILE A 90 6.47 2.10 8.78
N LEU A 91 7.34 3.04 8.41
CA LEU A 91 7.28 3.73 7.12
C LEU A 91 8.66 4.22 6.71
N ASP A 92 8.79 4.63 5.47
CA ASP A 92 10.01 5.24 4.98
C ASP A 92 10.23 6.65 5.58
N ASN A 93 11.43 7.17 5.41
CA ASN A 93 11.84 8.45 5.99
C ASN A 93 11.67 9.61 5.01
N LEU A 94 10.50 9.73 4.36
CA LEU A 94 10.18 10.87 3.52
C LEU A 94 9.76 12.09 4.37
N LYS A 95 10.07 13.28 3.87
CA LYS A 95 9.72 14.54 4.56
C LYS A 95 8.21 14.74 4.77
N VAL A 96 7.40 14.22 3.85
CA VAL A 96 5.93 14.30 3.94
C VAL A 96 5.40 13.50 5.14
N HIS A 97 6.10 12.41 5.52
CA HIS A 97 5.74 11.55 6.65
C HIS A 97 6.16 12.11 8.01
N SER A 98 7.01 13.12 8.03
CA SER A 98 7.50 13.74 9.27
C SER A 98 6.52 14.86 9.75
N SER A 99 5.43 14.43 10.40
CA SER A 99 4.38 15.33 10.89
C SER A 99 4.13 15.17 12.39
N ALA A 100 4.15 16.30 13.10
CA ALA A 100 3.83 16.34 14.53
C ALA A 100 2.34 16.04 14.80
N LYS A 101 1.43 16.43 13.89
CA LYS A 101 0.00 16.12 13.99
C LYS A 101 -0.25 14.62 13.86
N ALA A 102 0.35 13.99 12.85
CA ALA A 102 0.28 12.54 12.66
C ALA A 102 0.85 11.79 13.87
N ALA A 103 2.01 12.21 14.40
CA ALA A 103 2.61 11.61 15.59
C ALA A 103 1.70 11.75 16.83
N ALA A 104 1.04 12.91 17.01
CA ALA A 104 0.10 13.13 18.10
C ALA A 104 -1.13 12.21 17.99
N ALA A 105 -1.66 12.01 16.76
CA ALA A 105 -2.78 11.11 16.51
C ALA A 105 -2.45 9.66 16.86
N LEU A 106 -1.25 9.18 16.52
CA LEU A 106 -0.79 7.84 16.92
C LEU A 106 -0.59 7.74 18.44
N LYS A 107 0.05 8.75 19.05
CA LYS A 107 0.28 8.79 20.49
C LYS A 107 -1.03 8.72 21.28
N ALA A 108 -2.10 9.35 20.81
CA ALA A 108 -3.43 9.28 21.42
C ALA A 108 -4.01 7.85 21.41
N ARG A 109 -3.54 6.97 20.54
CA ARG A 109 -3.87 5.53 20.49
C ARG A 109 -2.86 4.65 21.23
N GLY A 110 -1.82 5.23 21.82
CA GLY A 110 -0.73 4.48 22.44
C GLY A 110 0.18 3.78 21.42
N ALA A 111 0.19 4.28 20.18
CA ALA A 111 1.02 3.83 19.07
C ALA A 111 2.09 4.88 18.74
N TRP A 112 3.10 4.51 17.93
CA TRP A 112 4.15 5.43 17.52
C TRP A 112 4.74 5.08 16.15
N PHE A 113 5.41 6.03 15.53
CA PHE A 113 6.16 5.84 14.30
C PHE A 113 7.53 5.21 14.54
N LEU A 114 7.95 4.38 13.59
CA LEU A 114 9.32 3.93 13.40
C LEU A 114 9.71 4.15 11.93
N PHE A 115 10.67 5.03 11.68
CA PHE A 115 11.15 5.31 10.33
C PHE A 115 12.21 4.31 9.91
N LEU A 116 12.08 3.77 8.70
CA LEU A 116 13.07 2.91 8.07
C LEU A 116 14.32 3.72 7.70
N PRO A 117 15.50 3.09 7.64
CA PRO A 117 16.68 3.72 7.06
C PRO A 117 16.40 4.20 5.64
N ALA A 118 17.05 5.28 5.23
CA ALA A 118 16.93 5.75 3.86
C ALA A 118 17.39 4.66 2.86
N TYR A 119 16.72 4.58 1.70
CA TYR A 119 17.03 3.62 0.64
C TYR A 119 16.98 2.15 1.05
N SER A 120 16.07 1.76 1.92
CA SER A 120 15.93 0.38 2.40
C SER A 120 14.55 -0.23 2.08
N PRO A 121 14.16 -0.33 0.79
CA PRO A 121 12.86 -0.88 0.38
C PRO A 121 12.71 -2.37 0.79
N ASP A 122 13.81 -3.11 0.88
CA ASP A 122 13.81 -4.52 1.29
C ASP A 122 13.30 -4.72 2.74
N LEU A 123 13.36 -3.67 3.55
CA LEU A 123 12.81 -3.66 4.91
C LEU A 123 11.33 -3.25 4.95
N ASN A 124 10.73 -2.90 3.81
CA ASN A 124 9.33 -2.51 3.74
C ASN A 124 8.47 -3.58 3.03
N PRO A 125 7.87 -4.53 3.76
CA PRO A 125 7.12 -5.63 3.17
C PRO A 125 5.86 -5.20 2.40
N ILE A 126 5.36 -3.97 2.58
CA ILE A 126 4.19 -3.46 1.86
C ILE A 126 4.48 -3.29 0.36
N GLU A 127 5.75 -3.14 -0.04
CA GLU A 127 6.13 -3.08 -1.44
C GLU A 127 5.75 -4.35 -2.22
N MET A 128 5.86 -5.52 -1.58
CA MET A 128 5.40 -6.79 -2.16
C MET A 128 3.87 -6.81 -2.30
N ALA A 129 3.16 -6.28 -1.31
CA ALA A 129 1.71 -6.13 -1.38
C ALA A 129 1.30 -5.18 -2.51
N PHE A 130 2.00 -4.06 -2.70
CA PHE A 130 1.74 -3.14 -3.80
C PHE A 130 2.07 -3.73 -5.18
N ALA A 131 3.09 -4.57 -5.28
CA ALA A 131 3.37 -5.31 -6.52
C ALA A 131 2.20 -6.22 -6.90
N LYS A 132 1.62 -6.96 -5.93
CA LYS A 132 0.41 -7.76 -6.12
C LYS A 132 -0.80 -6.89 -6.47
N LEU A 133 -1.06 -5.83 -5.73
CA LEU A 133 -2.14 -4.88 -6.00
C LEU A 133 -2.09 -4.38 -7.45
N LYS A 134 -0.91 -3.89 -7.89
CA LYS A 134 -0.72 -3.41 -9.26
C LYS A 134 -0.94 -4.50 -10.32
N ALA A 135 -0.55 -5.74 -10.03
CA ALA A 135 -0.81 -6.86 -10.95
C ALA A 135 -2.31 -7.10 -11.14
N HIS A 136 -3.08 -7.11 -10.05
CA HIS A 136 -4.54 -7.24 -10.10
C HIS A 136 -5.22 -6.04 -10.78
N LEU A 137 -4.80 -4.81 -10.49
CA LEU A 137 -5.33 -3.61 -11.16
C LEU A 137 -5.10 -3.63 -12.67
N ARG A 138 -3.92 -4.09 -13.12
CA ARG A 138 -3.66 -4.30 -14.56
C ARG A 138 -4.59 -5.34 -15.18
N ALA A 139 -4.94 -6.38 -14.44
CA ALA A 139 -5.88 -7.40 -14.89
C ALA A 139 -7.33 -6.89 -14.91
N ALA A 140 -7.72 -6.07 -13.93
CA ALA A 140 -9.07 -5.51 -13.81
C ALA A 140 -9.41 -4.52 -14.94
N ARG A 141 -8.41 -3.88 -15.56
CA ARG A 141 -8.60 -2.91 -16.66
C ARG A 141 -9.59 -1.79 -16.31
N ALA A 142 -9.60 -1.33 -15.09
CA ALA A 142 -10.44 -0.22 -14.64
C ALA A 142 -10.13 1.05 -15.45
N ARG A 143 -11.12 1.64 -16.13
CA ARG A 143 -10.95 2.78 -17.05
C ARG A 143 -11.57 4.06 -16.54
N THR A 144 -12.34 3.98 -15.46
CA THR A 144 -12.94 5.14 -14.79
C THR A 144 -12.47 5.18 -13.34
N TYR A 145 -12.62 6.34 -12.71
CA TYR A 145 -12.32 6.52 -11.29
C TYR A 145 -13.10 5.54 -10.41
N ASP A 146 -14.43 5.48 -10.62
CA ASP A 146 -15.30 4.59 -9.84
C ASP A 146 -14.94 3.11 -10.02
N ALA A 147 -14.60 2.70 -11.26
CA ALA A 147 -14.16 1.33 -11.53
C ALA A 147 -12.82 1.03 -10.84
N LEU A 148 -11.89 2.00 -10.81
CA LEU A 148 -10.62 1.85 -10.11
C LEU A 148 -10.84 1.73 -8.60
N TRP A 149 -11.72 2.56 -8.04
CA TRP A 149 -12.03 2.54 -6.61
C TRP A 149 -12.62 1.20 -6.17
N ARG A 150 -13.61 0.72 -6.92
CA ARG A 150 -14.20 -0.62 -6.68
C ARG A 150 -13.16 -1.73 -6.81
N ALA A 151 -12.34 -1.70 -7.87
CA ALA A 151 -11.29 -2.69 -8.07
C ALA A 151 -10.27 -2.69 -6.92
N VAL A 152 -9.88 -1.52 -6.40
CA VAL A 152 -8.98 -1.43 -5.22
C VAL A 152 -9.65 -2.06 -3.99
N GLY A 153 -10.92 -1.77 -3.74
CA GLY A 153 -11.68 -2.35 -2.63
C GLY A 153 -11.73 -3.88 -2.70
N ASP A 154 -12.09 -4.42 -3.88
CA ASP A 154 -12.16 -5.86 -4.12
C ASP A 154 -10.78 -6.54 -3.93
N ILE A 155 -9.71 -5.91 -4.45
CA ILE A 155 -8.34 -6.43 -4.36
C ILE A 155 -7.84 -6.42 -2.92
N CYS A 156 -8.18 -5.42 -2.10
CA CYS A 156 -7.80 -5.40 -0.69
C CYS A 156 -8.31 -6.64 0.06
N GLY A 157 -9.48 -7.17 -0.30
CA GLY A 157 -10.04 -8.42 0.23
C GLY A 157 -9.28 -9.69 -0.18
N LEU A 158 -8.38 -9.62 -1.17
CA LEU A 158 -7.61 -10.78 -1.65
C LEU A 158 -6.32 -11.03 -0.85
N PHE A 159 -5.99 -10.16 0.11
CA PHE A 159 -4.81 -10.31 0.95
C PHE A 159 -5.11 -11.22 2.14
N GLN A 160 -4.71 -12.48 2.03
CA GLN A 160 -4.94 -13.49 3.06
C GLN A 160 -3.89 -13.40 4.18
N PRO A 161 -4.23 -13.74 5.44
CA PRO A 161 -3.30 -13.67 6.57
C PRO A 161 -1.99 -14.42 6.34
N ARG A 162 -2.05 -15.63 5.77
CA ARG A 162 -0.85 -16.43 5.47
C ARG A 162 0.09 -15.74 4.49
N GLU A 163 -0.45 -15.06 3.50
CA GLU A 163 0.35 -14.32 2.51
C GLU A 163 0.97 -13.07 3.14
N CYS A 164 0.20 -12.31 3.91
CA CYS A 164 0.70 -11.13 4.61
C CYS A 164 1.80 -11.51 5.62
N TRP A 165 1.61 -12.62 6.34
CA TRP A 165 2.65 -13.18 7.19
C TRP A 165 3.93 -13.49 6.41
N ASN A 166 3.82 -14.10 5.22
CA ASN A 166 4.98 -14.41 4.37
C ASN A 166 5.71 -13.13 3.90
N PHE A 167 4.99 -12.03 3.63
CA PHE A 167 5.63 -10.74 3.32
C PHE A 167 6.46 -10.24 4.51
N LEU A 168 5.89 -10.27 5.71
CA LEU A 168 6.60 -9.88 6.93
C LEU A 168 7.82 -10.77 7.20
N LYS A 169 7.67 -12.08 6.97
CA LYS A 169 8.76 -13.06 7.13
C LYS A 169 9.89 -12.79 6.14
N HIS A 170 9.56 -12.54 4.87
CA HIS A 170 10.55 -12.23 3.83
C HIS A 170 11.39 -11.00 4.20
N ALA A 171 10.76 -9.97 4.75
CA ALA A 171 11.44 -8.77 5.22
C ALA A 171 12.10 -8.92 6.62
N GLY A 172 12.06 -10.10 7.23
CA GLY A 172 12.74 -10.43 8.49
C GLY A 172 12.01 -10.03 9.78
N TYR A 173 10.70 -9.73 9.72
CA TYR A 173 9.90 -9.31 10.87
C TYR A 173 9.10 -10.47 11.52
N ALA A 174 8.97 -11.60 10.84
CA ALA A 174 8.34 -12.80 11.36
C ALA A 174 9.27 -14.02 11.19
N SER A 175 9.11 -15.01 12.06
CA SER A 175 9.80 -16.32 11.99
C SER A 175 8.85 -17.41 11.48
N ASP A 176 9.37 -18.60 11.31
CA ASP A 176 8.61 -19.82 11.01
C ASP A 176 7.62 -20.15 12.12
#